data_d3445c19cc96444c356c04fdd752256a
#
_entry.id   d3445c19cc96444c356c04fdd752256a
#
_cell.length_a   1.000
_cell.length_b   1.000
_cell.length_c   1.000
_cell.angle_alpha   90.00
_cell.angle_beta   90.00
_cell.angle_gamma   90.00
#
_symmetry.space_group_name_H-M   'P 1'
#
loop_
_entity.id
_entity.type
_entity.pdbx_description
1 polymer ?
#
loop_
_entity_poly.entity_id
_entity_poly.type
_entity_poly.pdbx_seq_one_letter_code
_entity_poly.pdbx_strand_id
1 'polypeptide(L)'
;MKMGWKIPALAALGIFAIAAVVFIGKTVAAKPSVSERWALYVENLEPERKLVVLSSEQRYAASKEFTAKLLAVLKVKASIELSAWADVFYFVDAADPSRWSISWERRTRSLTLSAPEPGCLPPAVRTDTIEITVKGANLVTNTIFRLKEEAARMRDELSADLAVKARASLTDKAVRAGIREGLAGIGRSFCVAALGVEPTMVVVRLPDD
;
A
#
# COMPACT_ATOMS: atom_id res chain seq x y z
N MET A 1 7.77 -68.74 -47.42
CA MET A 1 7.03 -67.50 -47.17
C MET A 1 7.24 -67.07 -45.74
N LYS A 2 8.13 -66.10 -45.46
CA LYS A 2 8.39 -65.51 -44.16
C LYS A 2 8.41 -63.98 -44.32
N MET A 3 7.23 -63.38 -44.39
CA MET A 3 7.08 -61.94 -44.56
C MET A 3 5.90 -61.44 -43.74
N GLY A 4 6.07 -61.41 -42.42
CA GLY A 4 4.96 -61.01 -41.52
C GLY A 4 5.35 -60.30 -40.23
N TRP A 5 6.65 -60.17 -39.88
CA TRP A 5 7.04 -59.63 -38.58
C TRP A 5 7.70 -58.22 -38.60
N LYS A 6 7.98 -57.66 -39.76
CA LYS A 6 8.69 -56.38 -39.86
C LYS A 6 7.77 -55.15 -39.72
N ILE A 7 6.48 -55.31 -40.00
CA ILE A 7 5.50 -54.23 -39.97
C ILE A 7 5.15 -53.77 -38.54
N PRO A 8 4.93 -54.69 -37.55
CA PRO A 8 4.62 -54.25 -36.18
C PRO A 8 5.80 -53.59 -35.46
N ALA A 9 7.03 -53.92 -35.77
CA ALA A 9 8.21 -53.36 -35.17
C ALA A 9 8.43 -51.89 -35.59
N LEU A 10 8.15 -51.55 -36.86
CA LEU A 10 8.24 -50.17 -37.35
C LEU A 10 7.13 -49.24 -36.79
N ALA A 11 5.91 -49.78 -36.63
CA ALA A 11 4.84 -49.04 -36.00
C ALA A 11 5.09 -48.79 -34.53
N ALA A 12 5.63 -49.74 -33.78
CA ALA A 12 6.03 -49.57 -32.38
C ALA A 12 7.12 -48.53 -32.21
N LEU A 13 8.12 -48.46 -33.11
CA LEU A 13 9.21 -47.45 -33.07
C LEU A 13 8.68 -46.05 -33.37
N GLY A 14 7.70 -45.88 -34.27
CA GLY A 14 7.06 -44.63 -34.59
C GLY A 14 6.26 -44.06 -33.39
N ILE A 15 5.53 -44.90 -32.69
CA ILE A 15 4.71 -44.53 -31.51
C ILE A 15 5.65 -44.13 -30.36
N PHE A 16 6.80 -44.82 -30.18
CA PHE A 16 7.77 -44.50 -29.15
C PHE A 16 8.48 -43.15 -29.44
N ALA A 17 8.79 -42.85 -30.69
CA ALA A 17 9.39 -41.59 -31.10
C ALA A 17 8.41 -40.41 -30.87
N ILE A 18 7.13 -40.57 -31.20
CA ILE A 18 6.10 -39.55 -30.97
C ILE A 18 5.88 -39.34 -29.46
N ALA A 19 5.81 -40.43 -28.68
CA ALA A 19 5.68 -40.33 -27.23
C ALA A 19 6.90 -39.65 -26.58
N ALA A 20 8.12 -39.93 -27.04
CA ALA A 20 9.34 -39.26 -26.57
C ALA A 20 9.34 -37.77 -26.89
N VAL A 21 8.93 -37.36 -28.10
CA VAL A 21 8.84 -35.94 -28.50
C VAL A 21 7.77 -35.20 -27.66
N VAL A 22 6.60 -35.83 -27.40
CA VAL A 22 5.55 -35.26 -26.56
C VAL A 22 6.02 -35.19 -25.09
N PHE A 23 6.77 -36.16 -24.61
CA PHE A 23 7.28 -36.18 -23.24
C PHE A 23 8.40 -35.12 -23.04
N ILE A 24 9.30 -34.99 -24.01
CA ILE A 24 10.36 -33.96 -24.01
C ILE A 24 9.73 -32.55 -24.15
N GLY A 25 8.69 -32.41 -24.97
CA GLY A 25 7.94 -31.13 -25.13
C GLY A 25 7.20 -30.71 -23.86
N LYS A 26 6.76 -31.65 -23.02
CA LYS A 26 6.10 -31.35 -21.73
C LYS A 26 7.09 -31.10 -20.57
N THR A 27 8.35 -31.52 -20.69
CA THR A 27 9.34 -31.33 -19.63
C THR A 27 10.16 -30.04 -19.76
N VAL A 28 10.03 -29.31 -20.86
CA VAL A 28 10.52 -27.93 -20.94
C VAL A 28 9.40 -27.01 -20.45
N ALA A 29 9.00 -27.12 -19.20
CA ALA A 29 8.25 -26.08 -18.55
C ALA A 29 9.12 -24.82 -18.59
N ALA A 30 8.70 -23.85 -19.40
CA ALA A 30 9.39 -22.58 -19.49
C ALA A 30 9.57 -22.04 -18.07
N LYS A 31 10.81 -21.75 -17.67
CA LYS A 31 11.05 -21.19 -16.34
C LYS A 31 10.20 -19.94 -16.20
N PRO A 32 9.41 -19.82 -15.11
CA PRO A 32 8.51 -18.67 -14.95
C PRO A 32 9.31 -17.37 -15.07
N SER A 33 8.75 -16.41 -15.78
CA SER A 33 9.33 -15.09 -15.95
C SER A 33 9.51 -14.39 -14.60
N VAL A 34 10.33 -13.35 -14.55
CA VAL A 34 10.51 -12.56 -13.32
C VAL A 34 9.18 -11.93 -12.90
N SER A 35 8.36 -11.51 -13.85
CA SER A 35 7.01 -10.95 -13.57
C SER A 35 6.05 -11.97 -12.97
N GLU A 36 6.03 -13.20 -13.47
CA GLU A 36 5.20 -14.28 -12.90
C GLU A 36 5.65 -14.63 -11.48
N ARG A 37 6.97 -14.70 -11.24
CA ARG A 37 7.50 -14.94 -9.89
C ARG A 37 7.17 -13.81 -8.93
N TRP A 38 7.19 -12.56 -9.41
CA TRP A 38 6.80 -11.40 -8.62
C TRP A 38 5.33 -11.47 -8.23
N ALA A 39 4.44 -11.75 -9.20
CA ALA A 39 3.01 -11.87 -8.95
C ALA A 39 2.72 -12.93 -7.86
N LEU A 40 3.31 -14.11 -7.98
CA LEU A 40 3.19 -15.18 -6.97
C LEU A 40 3.78 -14.77 -5.61
N TYR A 41 4.90 -14.05 -5.60
CA TYR A 41 5.52 -13.59 -4.37
C TYR A 41 4.64 -12.61 -3.62
N VAL A 42 4.07 -11.62 -4.32
CA VAL A 42 3.19 -10.61 -3.73
C VAL A 42 1.86 -11.22 -3.26
N GLU A 43 1.30 -12.17 -4.02
CA GLU A 43 0.10 -12.90 -3.63
C GLU A 43 0.29 -13.67 -2.32
N ASN A 44 1.47 -14.23 -2.09
CA ASN A 44 1.80 -14.93 -0.84
C ASN A 44 2.08 -14.00 0.35
N LEU A 45 2.47 -12.75 0.10
CA LEU A 45 2.74 -11.79 1.18
C LEU A 45 1.47 -11.22 1.79
N GLU A 46 0.47 -10.92 0.97
CA GLU A 46 -0.72 -10.20 1.40
C GLU A 46 -1.98 -10.74 0.72
N PRO A 47 -2.69 -11.67 1.37
CA PRO A 47 -3.92 -12.26 0.84
C PRO A 47 -5.02 -11.23 0.54
N GLU A 48 -5.05 -10.11 1.28
CA GLU A 48 -6.01 -9.02 1.07
C GLU A 48 -5.64 -8.11 -0.11
N ARG A 49 -4.49 -8.37 -0.75
CA ARG A 49 -4.01 -7.65 -1.93
C ARG A 49 -3.72 -6.15 -1.74
N LYS A 50 -3.63 -5.69 -0.50
CA LYS A 50 -3.20 -4.34 -0.12
C LYS A 50 -1.84 -4.43 0.55
N LEU A 51 -0.79 -4.28 -0.23
CA LEU A 51 0.58 -4.37 0.26
C LEU A 51 0.94 -3.10 1.04
N VAL A 52 0.92 -3.17 2.37
CA VAL A 52 1.33 -2.06 3.23
C VAL A 52 2.84 -1.87 3.11
N VAL A 53 3.24 -0.67 2.69
CA VAL A 53 4.64 -0.34 2.36
C VAL A 53 5.23 0.71 3.27
N LEU A 54 4.39 1.49 3.97
CA LEU A 54 4.81 2.50 4.92
C LEU A 54 3.77 2.64 6.04
N SER A 55 4.25 2.70 7.28
CA SER A 55 3.46 3.10 8.44
C SER A 55 4.02 4.41 8.98
N SER A 56 3.15 5.35 9.32
CA SER A 56 3.52 6.66 9.86
C SER A 56 2.62 7.02 11.02
N GLU A 57 3.21 7.42 12.14
CA GLU A 57 2.50 8.01 13.26
C GLU A 57 2.36 9.51 13.03
N GLN A 58 1.12 10.01 13.09
CA GLN A 58 0.84 11.42 12.82
C GLN A 58 0.06 12.03 13.96
N ARG A 59 0.46 13.24 14.37
CA ARG A 59 -0.30 14.06 15.30
C ARG A 59 -1.29 14.93 14.54
N TYR A 60 -2.55 14.79 14.87
CA TYR A 60 -3.61 15.69 14.42
C TYR A 60 -3.79 16.80 15.43
N ALA A 61 -3.99 18.02 14.95
CA ALA A 61 -4.41 19.15 15.76
C ALA A 61 -5.42 19.98 14.97
N ALA A 62 -6.52 20.33 15.60
CA ALA A 62 -7.55 21.21 15.07
C ALA A 62 -7.90 22.25 16.12
N SER A 63 -8.18 23.48 15.71
CA SER A 63 -8.63 24.57 16.57
C SER A 63 -9.82 25.28 15.93
N LYS A 64 -10.83 25.57 16.74
CA LYS A 64 -11.99 26.34 16.32
C LYS A 64 -12.20 27.51 17.25
N GLU A 65 -12.20 28.71 16.69
CA GLU A 65 -12.41 29.96 17.43
C GLU A 65 -13.84 30.46 17.27
N PHE A 66 -14.40 30.95 18.34
CA PHE A 66 -15.73 31.53 18.43
C PHE A 66 -15.64 32.96 18.92
N THR A 67 -16.34 33.85 18.25
CA THR A 67 -16.43 35.27 18.64
C THR A 67 -17.86 35.77 18.48
N ALA A 68 -18.39 36.36 19.51
CA ALA A 68 -19.69 37.05 19.46
C ALA A 68 -19.59 38.42 20.10
N LYS A 69 -20.42 39.35 19.64
CA LYS A 69 -20.62 40.67 20.25
C LYS A 69 -21.91 40.65 21.02
N LEU A 70 -21.86 40.87 22.32
CA LEU A 70 -23.01 41.02 23.18
C LEU A 70 -23.34 42.50 23.33
N LEU A 71 -24.58 42.89 23.16
CA LEU A 71 -25.07 44.28 23.32
C LEU A 71 -24.25 45.32 22.55
N ALA A 72 -23.68 44.92 21.39
CA ALA A 72 -22.83 45.73 20.51
C ALA A 72 -21.51 46.24 21.11
N VAL A 73 -21.27 46.08 22.40
CA VAL A 73 -20.13 46.62 23.13
C VAL A 73 -19.18 45.51 23.68
N LEU A 74 -19.74 44.43 24.21
CA LEU A 74 -18.94 43.36 24.84
C LEU A 74 -18.58 42.27 23.83
N LYS A 75 -17.29 42.09 23.55
CA LYS A 75 -16.79 41.02 22.70
C LYS A 75 -16.45 39.80 23.56
N VAL A 76 -17.16 38.70 23.37
CA VAL A 76 -16.89 37.43 24.03
C VAL A 76 -16.18 36.50 23.04
N LYS A 77 -15.18 35.74 23.52
CA LYS A 77 -14.39 34.79 22.75
C LYS A 77 -14.29 33.48 23.48
N ALA A 78 -14.28 32.41 22.72
CA ALA A 78 -13.95 31.07 23.18
C ALA A 78 -13.21 30.31 22.09
N SER A 79 -12.45 29.28 22.43
CA SER A 79 -11.85 28.35 21.46
C SER A 79 -11.91 26.92 21.95
N ILE A 80 -11.99 26.00 21.01
CA ILE A 80 -11.87 24.56 21.25
C ILE A 80 -10.63 24.11 20.49
N GLU A 81 -9.72 23.47 21.20
CA GLU A 81 -8.53 22.82 20.65
C GLU A 81 -8.69 21.31 20.80
N LEU A 82 -8.49 20.55 19.73
CA LEU A 82 -8.53 19.11 19.73
C LEU A 82 -7.19 18.60 19.20
N SER A 83 -6.56 17.65 19.89
CA SER A 83 -5.42 16.92 19.39
C SER A 83 -5.59 15.42 19.61
N ALA A 84 -4.99 14.62 18.71
CA ALA A 84 -4.97 13.17 18.79
C ALA A 84 -3.78 12.62 18.01
N TRP A 85 -3.33 11.41 18.36
CA TRP A 85 -2.39 10.64 17.54
C TRP A 85 -3.14 9.61 16.71
N ALA A 86 -2.63 9.35 15.51
CA ALA A 86 -3.17 8.34 14.62
C ALA A 86 -2.06 7.62 13.86
N ASP A 87 -2.25 6.33 13.65
CA ASP A 87 -1.40 5.53 12.78
C ASP A 87 -2.00 5.55 11.37
N VAL A 88 -1.19 5.97 10.40
CA VAL A 88 -1.53 6.02 8.98
C VAL A 88 -0.74 4.96 8.24
N PHE A 89 -1.44 4.08 7.51
CA PHE A 89 -0.84 3.02 6.72
C PHE A 89 -1.00 3.33 5.23
N TYR A 90 0.13 3.38 4.53
CA TYR A 90 0.16 3.55 3.08
C TYR A 90 0.37 2.21 2.42
N PHE A 91 -0.40 1.95 1.39
CA PHE A 91 -0.38 0.67 0.69
C PHE A 91 -0.29 0.87 -0.83
N VAL A 92 0.12 -0.18 -1.52
CA VAL A 92 0.01 -0.30 -2.96
C VAL A 92 -0.88 -1.49 -3.29
N ASP A 93 -1.80 -1.30 -4.24
CA ASP A 93 -2.71 -2.36 -4.65
C ASP A 93 -1.96 -3.45 -5.43
N ALA A 94 -2.01 -4.66 -4.91
CA ALA A 94 -1.41 -5.85 -5.50
C ALA A 94 -2.45 -6.77 -6.18
N ALA A 95 -3.74 -6.35 -6.23
CA ALA A 95 -4.82 -7.17 -6.79
C ALA A 95 -4.67 -7.40 -8.30
N ASP A 96 -4.08 -6.44 -9.01
CA ASP A 96 -3.89 -6.51 -10.45
C ASP A 96 -2.39 -6.53 -10.81
N PRO A 97 -1.81 -7.72 -11.07
CA PRO A 97 -0.41 -7.85 -11.44
C PRO A 97 -0.03 -7.09 -12.73
N SER A 98 -0.99 -6.80 -13.62
CA SER A 98 -0.75 -6.10 -14.88
C SER A 98 -0.37 -4.63 -14.67
N ARG A 99 -0.73 -4.05 -13.52
CA ARG A 99 -0.37 -2.67 -13.13
C ARG A 99 1.06 -2.53 -12.59
N TRP A 100 1.73 -3.67 -12.39
CA TRP A 100 3.12 -3.72 -11.96
C TRP A 100 4.03 -3.98 -13.15
N SER A 101 5.16 -3.31 -13.20
CA SER A 101 6.23 -3.65 -14.14
C SER A 101 7.50 -3.97 -13.36
N ILE A 102 8.08 -5.13 -13.64
CA ILE A 102 9.29 -5.58 -12.99
C ILE A 102 10.33 -6.03 -14.01
N SER A 103 11.55 -5.60 -13.85
CA SER A 103 12.66 -5.91 -14.72
C SER A 103 13.89 -6.23 -13.89
N TRP A 104 14.57 -7.34 -14.21
CA TRP A 104 15.79 -7.80 -13.59
C TRP A 104 16.95 -7.84 -14.55
N GLU A 105 17.98 -7.04 -14.31
CA GLU A 105 19.21 -7.01 -15.08
C GLU A 105 20.28 -7.87 -14.36
N ARG A 106 20.58 -9.03 -14.94
CA ARG A 106 21.50 -10.01 -14.32
C ARG A 106 22.93 -9.51 -14.21
N ARG A 107 23.42 -8.74 -15.18
CA ARG A 107 24.80 -8.27 -15.23
C ARG A 107 25.11 -7.29 -14.12
N THR A 108 24.20 -6.35 -13.86
CA THR A 108 24.33 -5.32 -12.84
C THR A 108 23.70 -5.74 -11.50
N ARG A 109 23.00 -6.88 -11.47
CA ARG A 109 22.16 -7.32 -10.36
C ARG A 109 21.23 -6.22 -9.86
N SER A 110 20.59 -5.53 -10.81
CA SER A 110 19.66 -4.46 -10.51
C SER A 110 18.22 -4.85 -10.79
N LEU A 111 17.33 -4.52 -9.84
CA LEU A 111 15.89 -4.66 -9.96
C LEU A 111 15.28 -3.29 -10.23
N THR A 112 14.45 -3.18 -11.27
CA THR A 112 13.58 -2.02 -11.48
C THR A 112 12.15 -2.46 -11.25
N LEU A 113 11.44 -1.77 -10.38
CA LEU A 113 10.07 -2.02 -9.99
C LEU A 113 9.24 -0.76 -10.23
N SER A 114 8.24 -0.84 -11.09
CA SER A 114 7.22 0.21 -11.24
C SER A 114 5.93 -0.27 -10.56
N ALA A 115 5.46 0.48 -9.58
CA ALA A 115 4.28 0.16 -8.80
C ALA A 115 3.08 1.02 -9.25
N PRO A 116 1.83 0.57 -9.05
CA PRO A 116 0.65 1.40 -9.22
C PRO A 116 0.59 2.53 -8.20
N GLU A 117 -0.38 3.44 -8.37
CA GLU A 117 -0.59 4.58 -7.47
C GLU A 117 -0.81 4.11 -6.02
N PRO A 118 -0.04 4.65 -5.07
CA PRO A 118 -0.22 4.32 -3.66
C PRO A 118 -1.52 4.91 -3.11
N GLY A 119 -2.11 4.22 -2.14
CA GLY A 119 -3.26 4.65 -1.36
C GLY A 119 -2.96 4.73 0.13
N CYS A 120 -3.93 5.18 0.92
CA CYS A 120 -3.87 5.08 2.37
C CYS A 120 -5.09 4.34 2.91
N LEU A 121 -4.88 3.52 3.94
CA LEU A 121 -5.98 2.93 4.72
C LEU A 121 -6.62 4.02 5.59
N PRO A 122 -7.87 3.81 6.06
CA PRO A 122 -8.44 4.68 7.08
C PRO A 122 -7.50 4.79 8.28
N PRO A 123 -7.15 6.02 8.73
CA PRO A 123 -6.24 6.19 9.87
C PRO A 123 -6.80 5.54 11.14
N ALA A 124 -5.95 4.85 11.88
CA ALA A 124 -6.30 4.28 13.18
C ALA A 124 -6.05 5.32 14.27
N VAL A 125 -7.12 5.97 14.74
CA VAL A 125 -7.04 6.98 15.80
C VAL A 125 -6.79 6.31 17.14
N ARG A 126 -5.75 6.75 17.86
CA ARG A 126 -5.50 6.32 19.23
C ARG A 126 -6.44 7.09 20.17
N THR A 127 -7.54 6.47 20.54
CA THR A 127 -8.63 7.11 21.29
C THR A 127 -8.22 7.58 22.69
N ASP A 128 -7.21 6.95 23.28
CA ASP A 128 -6.61 7.32 24.57
C ASP A 128 -5.76 8.60 24.49
N THR A 129 -5.40 9.03 23.29
CA THR A 129 -4.61 10.26 23.06
C THR A 129 -5.47 11.46 22.65
N ILE A 130 -6.80 11.31 22.60
CA ILE A 130 -7.68 12.41 22.22
C ILE A 130 -7.75 13.40 23.39
N GLU A 131 -7.21 14.59 23.15
CA GLU A 131 -7.26 15.72 24.09
C GLU A 131 -8.16 16.82 23.53
N ILE A 132 -9.13 17.27 24.32
CA ILE A 132 -9.99 18.40 23.98
C ILE A 132 -9.86 19.46 25.06
N THR A 133 -9.38 20.62 24.67
CA THR A 133 -9.24 21.79 25.55
C THR A 133 -10.19 22.90 25.14
N VAL A 134 -11.02 23.37 26.07
CA VAL A 134 -11.94 24.48 25.83
C VAL A 134 -11.44 25.71 26.60
N LYS A 135 -11.07 26.76 25.89
CA LYS A 135 -10.60 28.04 26.48
C LYS A 135 -11.68 29.09 26.42
N GLY A 136 -11.77 29.94 27.42
CA GLY A 136 -12.79 31.00 27.50
C GLY A 136 -14.20 30.49 27.81
N ALA A 137 -14.34 29.25 28.32
CA ALA A 137 -15.61 28.68 28.73
C ALA A 137 -16.16 29.36 30.00
N ASN A 138 -17.37 29.91 29.90
CA ASN A 138 -18.17 30.41 31.02
C ASN A 138 -19.66 30.17 30.69
N LEU A 139 -20.57 30.51 31.60
CA LEU A 139 -22.00 30.32 31.38
C LEU A 139 -22.50 30.98 30.10
N VAL A 140 -22.03 32.18 29.83
CA VAL A 140 -22.45 32.98 28.66
C VAL A 140 -21.93 32.36 27.37
N THR A 141 -20.62 32.05 27.30
CA THR A 141 -20.01 31.47 26.09
C THR A 141 -20.51 30.03 25.82
N ASN A 142 -20.72 29.23 26.88
CA ASN A 142 -21.33 27.92 26.73
C ASN A 142 -22.75 27.96 26.15
N THR A 143 -23.58 28.92 26.60
CA THR A 143 -24.95 29.07 26.09
C THR A 143 -24.94 29.58 24.63
N ILE A 144 -24.10 30.56 24.32
CA ILE A 144 -24.08 31.19 22.99
C ILE A 144 -23.46 30.26 21.93
N PHE A 145 -22.33 29.60 22.26
CA PHE A 145 -21.55 28.83 21.30
C PHE A 145 -21.80 27.35 21.36
N ARG A 146 -22.57 26.86 22.32
CA ARG A 146 -22.84 25.42 22.56
C ARG A 146 -21.54 24.62 22.55
N LEU A 147 -20.54 25.07 23.34
CA LEU A 147 -19.15 24.57 23.27
C LEU A 147 -19.05 23.07 23.50
N LYS A 148 -19.94 22.47 24.32
CA LYS A 148 -19.95 21.02 24.57
C LYS A 148 -20.38 20.22 23.31
N GLU A 149 -21.45 20.66 22.66
CA GLU A 149 -21.96 20.04 21.44
C GLU A 149 -20.95 20.20 20.28
N GLU A 150 -20.30 21.34 20.22
CA GLU A 150 -19.29 21.62 19.21
C GLU A 150 -18.03 20.77 19.42
N ALA A 151 -17.58 20.59 20.66
CA ALA A 151 -16.47 19.70 21.01
C ALA A 151 -16.80 18.24 20.67
N ALA A 152 -18.03 17.79 20.95
CA ALA A 152 -18.48 16.46 20.56
C ALA A 152 -18.47 16.28 19.04
N ARG A 153 -18.98 17.27 18.29
CA ARG A 153 -18.96 17.25 16.81
C ARG A 153 -17.53 17.17 16.26
N MET A 154 -16.60 17.98 16.76
CA MET A 154 -15.19 17.92 16.37
C MET A 154 -14.59 16.55 16.62
N ARG A 155 -14.97 15.88 17.71
CA ARG A 155 -14.52 14.51 18.00
C ARG A 155 -15.09 13.50 17.01
N ASP A 156 -16.37 13.62 16.66
CA ASP A 156 -17.05 12.71 15.73
C ASP A 156 -16.51 12.87 14.29
N GLU A 157 -16.15 14.10 13.90
CA GLU A 157 -15.58 14.42 12.60
C GLU A 157 -14.09 14.06 12.49
N LEU A 158 -13.38 13.78 13.60
CA LEU A 158 -11.94 13.55 13.67
C LEU A 158 -11.44 12.50 12.68
N SER A 159 -12.11 11.35 12.61
CA SER A 159 -11.69 10.25 11.72
C SER A 159 -11.80 10.62 10.23
N ALA A 160 -12.84 11.38 9.87
CA ALA A 160 -13.03 11.86 8.50
C ALA A 160 -11.97 12.90 8.12
N ASP A 161 -11.69 13.83 9.01
CA ASP A 161 -10.67 14.87 8.79
C ASP A 161 -9.26 14.25 8.67
N LEU A 162 -8.95 13.27 9.51
CA LEU A 162 -7.71 12.51 9.42
C LEU A 162 -7.58 11.77 8.10
N ALA A 163 -8.67 11.15 7.62
CA ALA A 163 -8.67 10.46 6.34
C ALA A 163 -8.39 11.42 5.16
N VAL A 164 -8.92 12.63 5.21
CA VAL A 164 -8.64 13.68 4.21
C VAL A 164 -7.17 14.08 4.25
N LYS A 165 -6.61 14.34 5.45
CA LYS A 165 -5.20 14.70 5.63
C LYS A 165 -4.26 13.58 5.20
N ALA A 166 -4.56 12.32 5.54
CA ALA A 166 -3.77 11.17 5.14
C ALA A 166 -3.73 10.99 3.62
N ARG A 167 -4.84 11.23 2.92
CA ARG A 167 -4.86 11.23 1.45
C ARG A 167 -4.05 12.39 0.87
N ALA A 168 -4.15 13.58 1.43
CA ALA A 168 -3.38 14.73 0.97
C ALA A 168 -1.88 14.51 1.13
N SER A 169 -1.44 13.79 2.17
CA SER A 169 -0.02 13.50 2.40
C SER A 169 0.60 12.53 1.38
N LEU A 170 -0.19 11.84 0.55
CA LEU A 170 0.33 11.00 -0.55
C LEU A 170 1.14 11.79 -1.59
N THR A 171 0.93 13.10 -1.68
CA THR A 171 1.73 13.99 -2.56
C THR A 171 3.01 14.50 -1.90
N ASP A 172 3.19 14.24 -0.60
CA ASP A 172 4.36 14.68 0.16
C ASP A 172 5.61 13.92 -0.26
N LYS A 173 6.69 14.65 -0.53
CA LYS A 173 7.98 14.06 -0.95
C LYS A 173 8.52 13.06 0.09
N ALA A 174 8.38 13.36 1.38
CA ALA A 174 8.83 12.47 2.45
C ALA A 174 8.03 11.16 2.49
N VAL A 175 6.70 11.22 2.34
CA VAL A 175 5.82 10.05 2.28
C VAL A 175 6.14 9.21 1.03
N ARG A 176 6.26 9.84 -0.14
CA ARG A 176 6.63 9.14 -1.38
C ARG A 176 8.01 8.49 -1.29
N ALA A 177 8.99 9.15 -0.65
CA ALA A 177 10.30 8.55 -0.40
C ALA A 177 10.20 7.32 0.52
N GLY A 178 9.45 7.39 1.61
CA GLY A 178 9.21 6.26 2.49
C GLY A 178 8.51 5.09 1.80
N ILE A 179 7.51 5.36 0.95
CA ILE A 179 6.85 4.34 0.12
C ILE A 179 7.84 3.65 -0.82
N ARG A 180 8.71 4.42 -1.51
CA ARG A 180 9.77 3.83 -2.37
C ARG A 180 10.73 2.97 -1.58
N GLU A 181 11.12 3.40 -0.39
CA GLU A 181 12.02 2.63 0.48
C GLU A 181 11.38 1.32 0.93
N GLY A 182 10.11 1.34 1.36
CA GLY A 182 9.34 0.14 1.70
C GLY A 182 9.25 -0.83 0.53
N LEU A 183 8.90 -0.34 -0.67
CA LEU A 183 8.85 -1.15 -1.89
C LEU A 183 10.23 -1.69 -2.28
N ALA A 184 11.30 -0.90 -2.10
CA ALA A 184 12.65 -1.36 -2.35
C ALA A 184 13.06 -2.49 -1.39
N GLY A 185 12.64 -2.42 -0.13
CA GLY A 185 12.80 -3.49 0.86
C GLY A 185 12.12 -4.79 0.42
N ILE A 186 10.87 -4.70 -0.03
CA ILE A 186 10.12 -5.85 -0.57
C ILE A 186 10.80 -6.40 -1.83
N GLY A 187 11.25 -5.52 -2.73
CA GLY A 187 12.00 -5.92 -3.93
C GLY A 187 13.30 -6.66 -3.62
N ARG A 188 14.04 -6.23 -2.59
CA ARG A 188 15.24 -6.96 -2.12
C ARG A 188 14.87 -8.36 -1.61
N SER A 189 13.84 -8.44 -0.76
CA SER A 189 13.36 -9.72 -0.22
C SER A 189 12.91 -10.67 -1.33
N PHE A 190 12.23 -10.15 -2.36
CA PHE A 190 11.86 -10.91 -3.56
C PHE A 190 13.09 -11.47 -4.28
N CYS A 191 14.13 -10.65 -4.52
CA CYS A 191 15.33 -11.11 -5.20
C CYS A 191 16.01 -12.25 -4.44
N VAL A 192 16.09 -12.15 -3.12
CA VAL A 192 16.69 -13.21 -2.29
C VAL A 192 15.80 -14.46 -2.30
N ALA A 193 14.49 -14.33 -2.05
CA ALA A 193 13.57 -15.46 -1.89
C ALA A 193 13.26 -16.17 -3.23
N ALA A 194 12.99 -15.40 -4.30
CA ALA A 194 12.50 -15.96 -5.56
C ALA A 194 13.60 -16.12 -6.63
N LEU A 195 14.64 -15.27 -6.61
CA LEU A 195 15.72 -15.33 -7.60
C LEU A 195 17.00 -15.96 -7.03
N GLY A 196 17.13 -16.10 -5.70
CA GLY A 196 18.32 -16.64 -5.03
C GLY A 196 19.55 -15.73 -5.12
N VAL A 197 19.35 -14.42 -5.34
CA VAL A 197 20.42 -13.44 -5.57
C VAL A 197 20.15 -12.17 -4.80
N GLU A 198 21.15 -11.66 -4.08
CA GLU A 198 21.06 -10.34 -3.47
C GLU A 198 21.25 -9.23 -4.52
N PRO A 199 20.32 -8.28 -4.67
CA PRO A 199 20.45 -7.21 -5.63
C PRO A 199 21.47 -6.17 -5.17
N THR A 200 22.25 -5.64 -6.11
CA THR A 200 23.16 -4.53 -5.86
C THR A 200 22.36 -3.20 -5.75
N MET A 201 21.29 -3.10 -6.53
CA MET A 201 20.45 -1.90 -6.57
C MET A 201 18.99 -2.28 -6.81
N VAL A 202 18.08 -1.59 -6.12
CA VAL A 202 16.64 -1.66 -6.38
C VAL A 202 16.15 -0.24 -6.70
N VAL A 203 15.62 -0.06 -7.89
CA VAL A 203 15.02 1.20 -8.36
C VAL A 203 13.51 1.05 -8.33
N VAL A 204 12.84 1.90 -7.57
CA VAL A 204 11.37 1.95 -7.52
C VAL A 204 10.88 3.20 -8.20
N ARG A 205 9.90 3.04 -9.08
CA ARG A 205 9.19 4.12 -9.78
C ARG A 205 7.74 4.11 -9.35
N LEU A 206 7.23 5.27 -8.96
CA LEU A 206 5.82 5.52 -8.71
C LEU A 206 5.25 6.33 -9.88
N PRO A 207 3.94 6.31 -10.10
CA PRO A 207 3.30 7.24 -11.02
C PRO A 207 3.67 8.69 -10.65
N ASP A 208 3.79 9.56 -11.65
CA ASP A 208 4.17 10.98 -11.50
C ASP A 208 5.61 11.23 -11.01
N ASP A 209 6.49 10.22 -11.13
CA ASP A 209 7.94 10.41 -10.89
C ASP A 209 8.68 10.91 -12.15
#